data_43e8554a64c791a5458e85d172799729
#
_entry.id   43e8554a64c791a5458e85d172799729
#
_cell.length_a   1.000
_cell.length_b   1.000
_cell.length_c   1.000
_cell.angle_alpha   90.00
_cell.angle_beta   90.00
_cell.angle_gamma   90.00
#
_symmetry.space_group_name_H-M   'P 1'
#
loop_
_entity.id
_entity.type
_entity.pdbx_description
1 polymer ?
#
loop_
_entity_poly.entity_id
_entity_poly.type
_entity_poly.pdbx_seq_one_letter_code
_entity_poly.pdbx_strand_id
1 'polypeptide(L)'
;DRMFDRLKAMGQTACAITDHGVMYGCVAFFDAAKAAGIKPIIGCEVYVATRTRFDKVNRIDGNNHLILLCKNETGYKNLIKMVSAGFTEGFYSKPRIDKQLLEKYHDGLICLSACLAGEIPKALLAGDYDRARQTALWYRDLFGAENYYIELQDHGLEEDQAVLPQLIRLARETGIPMVATNDAHYITKEDAKMQSILLCIQTGKTINDVDRMEFQTDEFYLKSTDEMYDLFSMVPEACENTNKIAEQCNFEFTFGETKLPYFKAPDGMENQE
;
A
#
# COMPACT_ATOMS: atom_id res chain seq x y z
N ASP A 1 2.01 -7.34 -19.14
CA ASP A 1 1.06 -7.34 -20.23
C ASP A 1 -0.28 -7.97 -19.81
N ARG A 2 -0.34 -9.22 -19.36
CA ARG A 2 -1.57 -9.94 -19.00
C ARG A 2 -2.46 -9.17 -17.99
N MET A 3 -1.88 -8.50 -16.99
CA MET A 3 -2.62 -7.68 -16.03
C MET A 3 -3.28 -6.46 -16.72
N PHE A 4 -2.53 -5.73 -17.54
CA PHE A 4 -3.07 -4.58 -18.26
C PHE A 4 -4.11 -4.95 -19.31
N ASP A 5 -3.97 -6.11 -19.97
CA ASP A 5 -4.99 -6.64 -20.88
C ASP A 5 -6.30 -6.92 -20.11
N ARG A 6 -6.20 -7.47 -18.88
CA ARG A 6 -7.35 -7.69 -18.00
C ARG A 6 -8.00 -6.37 -17.58
N LEU A 7 -7.23 -5.37 -17.15
CA LEU A 7 -7.73 -4.04 -16.80
C LEU A 7 -8.51 -3.40 -17.94
N LYS A 8 -7.95 -3.43 -19.15
CA LYS A 8 -8.62 -2.93 -20.37
C LYS A 8 -9.92 -3.65 -20.65
N ALA A 9 -9.92 -4.97 -20.58
CA ALA A 9 -11.13 -5.78 -20.81
C ALA A 9 -12.26 -5.45 -19.82
N MET A 10 -11.90 -5.02 -18.59
CA MET A 10 -12.84 -4.58 -17.57
C MET A 10 -13.18 -3.08 -17.64
N GLY A 11 -12.59 -2.32 -18.58
CA GLY A 11 -12.80 -0.89 -18.72
C GLY A 11 -12.14 -0.04 -17.64
N GLN A 12 -11.22 -0.59 -16.87
CA GLN A 12 -10.47 0.15 -15.84
C GLN A 12 -9.38 0.98 -16.49
N THR A 13 -9.23 2.24 -16.04
CA THR A 13 -8.38 3.25 -16.69
C THR A 13 -7.14 3.60 -15.88
N ALA A 14 -7.05 3.19 -14.63
CA ALA A 14 -5.93 3.42 -13.73
C ALA A 14 -5.64 2.18 -12.88
N CYS A 15 -4.40 2.03 -12.44
CA CYS A 15 -4.01 0.96 -11.53
C CYS A 15 -2.82 1.42 -10.67
N ALA A 16 -2.83 1.03 -9.39
CA ALA A 16 -1.73 1.28 -8.47
C ALA A 16 -0.80 0.05 -8.36
N ILE A 17 0.49 0.31 -8.14
CA ILE A 17 1.45 -0.66 -7.64
C ILE A 17 1.79 -0.32 -6.20
N THR A 18 1.68 -1.29 -5.29
CA THR A 18 1.90 -1.12 -3.85
C THR A 18 2.65 -2.29 -3.25
N ASP A 19 3.79 -2.66 -3.87
CA ASP A 19 4.63 -3.77 -3.43
C ASP A 19 5.01 -3.65 -1.94
N HIS A 20 5.16 -4.79 -1.27
CA HIS A 20 5.46 -4.88 0.16
C HIS A 20 6.87 -4.38 0.52
N GLY A 21 6.96 -3.19 1.07
CA GLY A 21 8.19 -2.60 1.62
C GLY A 21 9.25 -2.23 0.60
N VAL A 22 8.96 -2.27 -0.70
CA VAL A 22 9.90 -1.99 -1.79
C VAL A 22 9.24 -1.19 -2.92
N MET A 23 10.05 -0.59 -3.77
CA MET A 23 9.62 0.14 -4.97
C MET A 23 10.33 -0.37 -6.24
N TYR A 24 10.79 -1.62 -6.24
CA TYR A 24 11.60 -2.18 -7.33
C TYR A 24 10.84 -2.32 -8.65
N GLY A 25 9.54 -2.59 -8.59
CA GLY A 25 8.67 -2.75 -9.74
C GLY A 25 8.17 -1.46 -10.38
N CYS A 26 8.37 -0.30 -9.74
CA CYS A 26 7.69 0.94 -10.12
C CYS A 26 7.97 1.40 -11.56
N VAL A 27 9.22 1.35 -12.03
CA VAL A 27 9.60 1.81 -13.38
C VAL A 27 9.01 0.85 -14.43
N ALA A 28 9.21 -0.45 -14.27
CA ALA A 28 8.68 -1.45 -15.20
C ALA A 28 7.14 -1.42 -15.27
N PHE A 29 6.49 -1.24 -14.12
CA PHE A 29 5.04 -1.08 -14.03
C PHE A 29 4.57 0.19 -14.76
N PHE A 30 5.25 1.33 -14.53
CA PHE A 30 4.93 2.59 -15.17
C PHE A 30 5.01 2.49 -16.69
N ASP A 31 6.12 1.96 -17.23
CA ASP A 31 6.30 1.80 -18.67
C ASP A 31 5.24 0.90 -19.30
N ALA A 32 4.95 -0.23 -18.64
CA ALA A 32 3.95 -1.17 -19.13
C ALA A 32 2.52 -0.59 -19.08
N ALA A 33 2.19 0.16 -18.01
CA ALA A 33 0.89 0.84 -17.88
C ALA A 33 0.72 1.91 -18.96
N LYS A 34 1.73 2.77 -19.17
CA LYS A 34 1.72 3.81 -20.21
C LYS A 34 1.58 3.19 -21.61
N ALA A 35 2.34 2.14 -21.92
CA ALA A 35 2.22 1.40 -23.18
C ALA A 35 0.82 0.81 -23.39
N ALA A 36 0.16 0.42 -22.31
CA ALA A 36 -1.20 -0.10 -22.32
C ALA A 36 -2.30 0.99 -22.35
N GLY A 37 -1.96 2.28 -22.17
CA GLY A 37 -2.93 3.35 -22.04
C GLY A 37 -3.67 3.36 -20.70
N ILE A 38 -3.10 2.73 -19.67
CA ILE A 38 -3.59 2.72 -18.29
C ILE A 38 -2.79 3.75 -17.47
N LYS A 39 -3.46 4.54 -16.65
CA LYS A 39 -2.81 5.50 -15.75
C LYS A 39 -2.08 4.77 -14.63
N PRO A 40 -0.73 4.83 -14.53
CA PRO A 40 0.00 4.24 -13.42
C PRO A 40 -0.11 5.11 -12.17
N ILE A 41 -0.33 4.48 -11.02
CA ILE A 41 -0.25 5.11 -9.71
C ILE A 41 0.87 4.43 -8.95
N ILE A 42 1.91 5.20 -8.60
CA ILE A 42 3.08 4.68 -7.90
C ILE A 42 2.86 4.75 -6.40
N GLY A 43 3.11 3.66 -5.73
CA GLY A 43 2.97 3.55 -4.28
C GLY A 43 3.82 2.44 -3.68
N CYS A 44 3.60 2.19 -2.41
CA CYS A 44 4.23 1.12 -1.65
C CYS A 44 3.36 0.76 -0.45
N GLU A 45 3.21 -0.51 -0.16
CA GLU A 45 2.74 -0.97 1.14
C GLU A 45 3.91 -0.98 2.12
N VAL A 46 4.01 0.05 2.94
CA VAL A 46 5.10 0.19 3.90
C VAL A 46 4.80 -0.56 5.20
N TYR A 47 5.86 -0.98 5.88
CA TYR A 47 5.78 -1.58 7.21
C TYR A 47 6.06 -0.51 8.26
N VAL A 48 5.05 -0.14 9.06
CA VAL A 48 5.18 0.85 10.14
C VAL A 48 5.48 0.12 11.44
N ALA A 49 6.63 0.40 12.06
CA ALA A 49 7.03 -0.19 13.33
C ALA A 49 6.00 0.14 14.43
N THR A 50 5.74 -0.81 15.33
CA THR A 50 4.79 -0.63 16.46
C THR A 50 5.24 0.43 17.45
N ARG A 51 6.55 0.64 17.61
CA ARG A 51 7.18 1.71 18.40
C ARG A 51 8.02 2.59 17.45
N THR A 52 9.33 2.51 17.56
CA THR A 52 10.23 3.19 16.62
C THR A 52 10.90 2.18 15.69
N ARG A 53 11.41 2.65 14.54
CA ARG A 53 12.14 1.81 13.59
C ARG A 53 13.44 1.24 14.16
N PHE A 54 13.94 1.83 15.26
CA PHE A 54 15.17 1.40 15.93
C PHE A 54 14.92 0.29 16.95
N ASP A 55 13.68 0.13 17.44
CA ASP A 55 13.31 -0.91 18.40
C ASP A 55 13.25 -2.28 17.72
N LYS A 56 13.97 -3.27 18.28
CA LYS A 56 14.15 -4.60 17.66
C LYS A 56 14.04 -5.73 18.69
N VAL A 57 13.02 -5.64 19.57
CA VAL A 57 12.80 -6.64 20.62
C VAL A 57 11.84 -7.72 20.13
N ASN A 58 12.30 -8.97 20.14
CA ASN A 58 11.52 -10.11 19.67
C ASN A 58 10.18 -10.22 20.41
N ARG A 59 9.12 -10.53 19.68
CA ARG A 59 7.72 -10.65 20.13
C ARG A 59 7.09 -9.36 20.69
N ILE A 60 7.83 -8.25 20.75
CA ILE A 60 7.32 -6.94 21.18
C ILE A 60 7.24 -6.02 19.97
N ASP A 61 8.33 -5.93 19.20
CA ASP A 61 8.42 -5.02 18.06
C ASP A 61 8.03 -5.73 16.77
N GLY A 62 6.82 -5.46 16.33
CA GLY A 62 6.27 -5.88 15.07
C GLY A 62 6.20 -4.73 14.07
N ASN A 63 5.30 -4.88 13.13
CA ASN A 63 4.96 -3.85 12.16
C ASN A 63 3.47 -3.89 11.84
N ASN A 64 2.97 -2.79 11.29
CA ASN A 64 1.65 -2.65 10.71
C ASN A 64 1.80 -2.26 9.24
N HIS A 65 0.88 -2.70 8.40
CA HIS A 65 0.83 -2.29 7.01
C HIS A 65 0.20 -0.91 6.87
N LEU A 66 0.67 -0.14 5.90
CA LEU A 66 0.12 1.15 5.53
C LEU A 66 0.36 1.37 4.03
N ILE A 67 -0.66 1.82 3.31
CA ILE A 67 -0.53 2.11 1.88
C ILE A 67 -0.20 3.58 1.70
N LEU A 68 0.85 3.85 0.92
CA LEU A 68 1.23 5.21 0.52
C LEU A 68 1.25 5.31 -1.01
N LEU A 69 0.50 6.28 -1.56
CA LEU A 69 0.41 6.53 -3.00
C LEU A 69 0.98 7.91 -3.32
N CYS A 70 1.78 8.01 -4.38
CA CYS A 70 2.42 9.25 -4.79
C CYS A 70 1.45 10.14 -5.58
N LYS A 71 1.14 11.33 -5.06
CA LYS A 71 0.37 12.35 -5.80
C LYS A 71 1.22 13.03 -6.87
N ASN A 72 2.49 13.26 -6.58
CA ASN A 72 3.40 14.08 -7.38
C ASN A 72 4.88 13.71 -7.10
N GLU A 73 5.79 14.44 -7.71
CA GLU A 73 7.24 14.23 -7.55
C GLU A 73 7.72 14.35 -6.08
N THR A 74 7.15 15.27 -5.31
CA THR A 74 7.46 15.43 -3.89
C THR A 74 7.12 14.16 -3.11
N GLY A 75 5.91 13.61 -3.31
CA GLY A 75 5.49 12.35 -2.70
C GLY A 75 6.38 11.19 -3.09
N TYR A 76 6.74 11.07 -4.38
CA TYR A 76 7.65 10.02 -4.85
C TYR A 76 9.03 10.12 -4.17
N LYS A 77 9.63 11.30 -4.12
CA LYS A 77 10.93 11.53 -3.44
C LYS A 77 10.86 11.25 -1.95
N ASN A 78 9.75 11.61 -1.31
CA ASN A 78 9.52 11.34 0.11
C ASN A 78 9.35 9.84 0.37
N LEU A 79 8.57 9.15 -0.46
CA LEU A 79 8.38 7.70 -0.34
C LEU A 79 9.71 6.93 -0.50
N ILE A 80 10.56 7.30 -1.48
CA ILE A 80 11.90 6.71 -1.64
C ILE A 80 12.74 6.87 -0.37
N LYS A 81 12.74 8.06 0.25
CA LYS A 81 13.50 8.31 1.48
C LYS A 81 13.02 7.43 2.62
N MET A 82 11.69 7.30 2.79
CA MET A 82 11.11 6.45 3.83
C MET A 82 11.41 4.98 3.60
N VAL A 83 11.20 4.47 2.39
CA VAL A 83 11.50 3.06 2.05
C VAL A 83 13.00 2.77 2.24
N SER A 84 13.89 3.68 1.80
CA SER A 84 15.34 3.53 2.01
C SER A 84 15.71 3.52 3.49
N ALA A 85 15.14 4.42 4.31
CA ALA A 85 15.35 4.43 5.75
C ALA A 85 14.84 3.13 6.41
N GLY A 86 13.76 2.55 5.89
CA GLY A 86 13.27 1.24 6.32
C GLY A 86 14.33 0.14 6.21
N PHE A 87 15.13 0.16 5.13
CA PHE A 87 16.24 -0.79 4.94
C PHE A 87 17.48 -0.44 5.75
N THR A 88 17.89 0.83 5.77
CA THR A 88 19.18 1.25 6.37
C THR A 88 19.14 1.41 7.88
N GLU A 89 17.98 1.76 8.44
CA GLU A 89 17.80 2.04 9.86
C GLU A 89 16.82 1.06 10.54
N GLY A 90 15.68 0.77 9.87
CA GLY A 90 14.53 0.10 10.45
C GLY A 90 14.43 -1.40 10.21
N PHE A 91 15.40 -2.01 9.52
CA PHE A 91 15.29 -3.43 9.16
C PHE A 91 15.28 -4.35 10.38
N TYR A 92 14.16 -5.05 10.56
CA TYR A 92 13.99 -6.12 11.53
C TYR A 92 12.95 -7.10 10.98
N SER A 93 13.41 -8.17 10.36
CA SER A 93 12.66 -9.10 9.49
C SER A 93 12.01 -8.44 8.26
N LYS A 94 11.58 -7.20 8.38
CA LYS A 94 11.00 -6.36 7.32
C LYS A 94 11.64 -4.97 7.36
N PRO A 95 11.68 -4.24 6.23
CA PRO A 95 12.12 -2.84 6.19
C PRO A 95 11.03 -1.95 6.80
N ARG A 96 11.22 -1.52 8.05
CA ARG A 96 10.20 -0.78 8.81
C ARG A 96 10.51 0.71 8.83
N ILE A 97 9.51 1.50 8.51
CA ILE A 97 9.45 2.93 8.81
C ILE A 97 8.78 3.13 10.18
N ASP A 98 8.64 4.37 10.62
CA ASP A 98 7.90 4.73 11.83
C ASP A 98 7.15 6.05 11.67
N LYS A 99 6.39 6.43 12.70
CA LYS A 99 5.61 7.67 12.71
C LYS A 99 6.48 8.93 12.59
N GLN A 100 7.73 8.91 13.07
CA GLN A 100 8.67 10.03 12.91
C GLN A 100 9.03 10.29 11.43
N LEU A 101 9.23 9.20 10.66
CA LEU A 101 9.47 9.33 9.22
C LEU A 101 8.23 9.81 8.47
N LEU A 102 7.04 9.34 8.87
CA LEU A 102 5.78 9.80 8.30
C LEU A 102 5.58 11.29 8.58
N GLU A 103 5.78 11.76 9.82
CA GLU A 103 5.69 13.19 10.18
C GLU A 103 6.64 14.05 9.33
N LYS A 104 7.81 13.53 8.99
CA LYS A 104 8.82 14.26 8.21
C LYS A 104 8.58 14.25 6.71
N TYR A 105 7.96 13.18 6.17
CA TYR A 105 7.95 12.91 4.73
C TYR A 105 6.55 12.59 4.17
N HIS A 106 5.45 13.01 4.82
CA HIS A 106 4.08 12.76 4.36
C HIS A 106 3.66 13.61 3.15
N ASP A 107 4.32 14.74 2.92
CA ASP A 107 3.93 15.66 1.85
C ASP A 107 3.90 14.99 0.47
N GLY A 108 2.85 15.28 -0.30
CA GLY A 108 2.67 14.76 -1.65
C GLY A 108 2.23 13.31 -1.73
N LEU A 109 1.78 12.73 -0.60
CA LEU A 109 1.30 11.36 -0.51
C LEU A 109 -0.20 11.30 -0.18
N ILE A 110 -0.87 10.26 -0.66
CA ILE A 110 -2.15 9.76 -0.16
C ILE A 110 -1.86 8.54 0.69
N CYS A 111 -2.57 8.42 1.81
CA CYS A 111 -2.42 7.32 2.76
C CYS A 111 -3.73 6.54 2.89
N LEU A 112 -3.65 5.20 2.83
CA LEU A 112 -4.78 4.30 3.07
C LEU A 112 -4.46 3.42 4.28
N SER A 113 -5.49 3.04 5.05
CA SER A 113 -5.32 2.33 6.33
C SER A 113 -4.87 0.86 6.21
N ALA A 114 -4.71 0.36 5.00
CA ALA A 114 -4.28 -1.00 4.63
C ALA A 114 -5.26 -2.12 5.04
N CYS A 115 -4.79 -3.36 4.89
CA CYS A 115 -5.51 -4.61 5.11
C CYS A 115 -5.65 -4.96 6.61
N LEU A 116 -6.06 -6.19 6.94
CA LEU A 116 -6.15 -6.70 8.33
C LEU A 116 -4.83 -6.57 9.12
N ALA A 117 -3.68 -6.48 8.44
CA ALA A 117 -2.39 -6.21 9.07
C ALA A 117 -2.12 -4.71 9.37
N GLY A 118 -3.04 -3.81 9.04
CA GLY A 118 -2.99 -2.39 9.39
C GLY A 118 -3.16 -2.13 10.89
N GLU A 119 -2.70 -0.95 11.36
CA GLU A 119 -2.79 -0.58 12.79
C GLU A 119 -4.25 -0.47 13.26
N ILE A 120 -5.13 0.06 12.42
CA ILE A 120 -6.55 0.25 12.74
C ILE A 120 -7.31 -1.08 12.78
N PRO A 121 -7.28 -1.93 11.73
CA PRO A 121 -7.94 -3.23 11.78
C PRO A 121 -7.47 -4.11 12.94
N LYS A 122 -6.16 -4.11 13.25
CA LYS A 122 -5.63 -4.84 14.41
C LYS A 122 -6.19 -4.35 15.73
N ALA A 123 -6.35 -3.04 15.91
CA ALA A 123 -6.96 -2.48 17.11
C ALA A 123 -8.44 -2.88 17.23
N LEU A 124 -9.18 -2.86 16.12
CA LEU A 124 -10.59 -3.30 16.07
C LEU A 124 -10.75 -4.80 16.40
N LEU A 125 -9.89 -5.65 15.82
CA LEU A 125 -9.89 -7.10 16.12
C LEU A 125 -9.55 -7.38 17.59
N ALA A 126 -8.70 -6.53 18.19
CA ALA A 126 -8.41 -6.61 19.64
C ALA A 126 -9.52 -6.03 20.53
N GLY A 127 -10.62 -5.51 19.95
CA GLY A 127 -11.71 -4.88 20.70
C GLY A 127 -11.39 -3.47 21.21
N ASP A 128 -10.31 -2.86 20.78
CA ASP A 128 -9.85 -1.53 21.20
C ASP A 128 -10.28 -0.45 20.18
N TYR A 129 -11.56 -0.15 20.19
CA TYR A 129 -12.16 0.85 19.28
C TYR A 129 -11.61 2.27 19.51
N ASP A 130 -11.36 2.63 20.76
CA ASP A 130 -10.83 3.96 21.11
C ASP A 130 -9.44 4.17 20.52
N ARG A 131 -8.58 3.16 20.62
CA ARG A 131 -7.26 3.16 19.98
C ARG A 131 -7.37 3.26 18.47
N ALA A 132 -8.25 2.48 17.84
CA ALA A 132 -8.49 2.55 16.40
C ALA A 132 -8.89 3.97 15.97
N ARG A 133 -9.81 4.60 16.73
CA ARG A 133 -10.27 5.96 16.50
C ARG A 133 -9.16 7.00 16.66
N GLN A 134 -8.37 6.93 17.72
CA GLN A 134 -7.25 7.83 17.95
C GLN A 134 -6.20 7.71 16.84
N THR A 135 -5.90 6.48 16.41
CA THR A 135 -4.97 6.21 15.31
C THR A 135 -5.49 6.80 14.00
N ALA A 136 -6.76 6.59 13.66
CA ALA A 136 -7.37 7.14 12.45
C ALA A 136 -7.33 8.67 12.42
N LEU A 137 -7.63 9.32 13.53
CA LEU A 137 -7.57 10.77 13.67
C LEU A 137 -6.13 11.29 13.54
N TRP A 138 -5.15 10.60 14.11
CA TRP A 138 -3.73 10.97 13.97
C TRP A 138 -3.28 10.93 12.49
N TYR A 139 -3.63 9.87 11.75
CA TYR A 139 -3.31 9.80 10.32
C TYR A 139 -4.03 10.88 9.52
N ARG A 140 -5.32 11.12 9.78
CA ARG A 140 -6.09 12.20 9.14
C ARG A 140 -5.45 13.58 9.38
N ASP A 141 -5.06 13.87 10.61
CA ASP A 141 -4.50 15.16 10.98
C ASP A 141 -3.09 15.34 10.38
N LEU A 142 -2.33 14.25 10.20
CA LEU A 142 -1.02 14.28 9.57
C LEU A 142 -1.11 14.49 8.04
N PHE A 143 -1.91 13.67 7.33
CA PHE A 143 -1.97 13.70 5.87
C PHE A 143 -2.97 14.74 5.33
N GLY A 144 -3.88 15.21 6.17
CA GLY A 144 -5.01 16.04 5.77
C GLY A 144 -6.23 15.22 5.34
N ALA A 145 -7.43 15.76 5.55
CA ALA A 145 -8.69 15.06 5.35
C ALA A 145 -8.91 14.54 3.91
N GLU A 146 -8.28 15.17 2.91
CA GLU A 146 -8.41 14.80 1.51
C GLU A 146 -7.37 13.75 1.06
N ASN A 147 -6.40 13.44 1.92
CA ASN A 147 -5.27 12.56 1.58
C ASN A 147 -5.19 11.31 2.46
N TYR A 148 -6.16 11.12 3.35
CA TYR A 148 -6.23 9.93 4.19
C TYR A 148 -7.59 9.24 4.05
N TYR A 149 -7.58 7.92 3.87
CA TYR A 149 -8.77 7.11 3.64
C TYR A 149 -8.77 5.89 4.57
N ILE A 150 -9.93 5.58 5.14
CA ILE A 150 -10.17 4.26 5.72
C ILE A 150 -10.37 3.27 4.57
N GLU A 151 -9.48 2.29 4.50
CA GLU A 151 -9.49 1.25 3.47
C GLU A 151 -10.41 0.12 3.88
N LEU A 152 -11.29 -0.26 2.97
CA LEU A 152 -12.24 -1.35 3.14
C LEU A 152 -11.85 -2.50 2.21
N GLN A 153 -11.72 -3.69 2.77
CA GLN A 153 -11.45 -4.93 2.03
C GLN A 153 -12.40 -6.02 2.51
N ASP A 154 -12.81 -6.90 1.61
CA ASP A 154 -13.61 -8.08 1.90
C ASP A 154 -13.18 -9.24 0.98
N HIS A 155 -12.49 -10.21 1.55
CA HIS A 155 -12.06 -11.43 0.88
C HIS A 155 -12.84 -12.66 1.38
N GLY A 156 -13.93 -12.42 2.14
CA GLY A 156 -14.74 -13.46 2.73
C GLY A 156 -14.13 -14.12 3.97
N LEU A 157 -13.12 -13.51 4.58
CA LEU A 157 -12.52 -13.97 5.84
C LEU A 157 -13.44 -13.61 7.03
N GLU A 158 -13.42 -14.43 8.09
CA GLU A 158 -14.16 -14.11 9.31
C GLU A 158 -13.71 -12.78 9.92
N GLU A 159 -12.43 -12.48 9.87
CA GLU A 159 -11.85 -11.22 10.32
C GLU A 159 -12.33 -10.02 9.49
N ASP A 160 -12.47 -10.17 8.17
CA ASP A 160 -13.03 -9.11 7.31
C ASP A 160 -14.47 -8.80 7.75
N GLN A 161 -15.29 -9.83 7.95
CA GLN A 161 -16.69 -9.67 8.40
C GLN A 161 -16.78 -9.03 9.78
N ALA A 162 -15.81 -9.27 10.65
CA ALA A 162 -15.74 -8.67 12.00
C ALA A 162 -15.33 -7.20 11.97
N VAL A 163 -14.37 -6.80 11.10
CA VAL A 163 -13.84 -5.43 11.11
C VAL A 163 -14.58 -4.48 10.16
N LEU A 164 -15.11 -4.96 9.03
CA LEU A 164 -15.74 -4.12 8.01
C LEU A 164 -16.84 -3.19 8.55
N PRO A 165 -17.82 -3.68 9.34
CA PRO A 165 -18.84 -2.81 9.94
C PRO A 165 -18.25 -1.76 10.88
N GLN A 166 -17.17 -2.11 11.61
CA GLN A 166 -16.50 -1.22 12.54
C GLN A 166 -15.68 -0.14 11.81
N LEU A 167 -15.04 -0.48 10.69
CA LEU A 167 -14.34 0.48 9.82
C LEU A 167 -15.31 1.48 9.21
N ILE A 168 -16.46 1.02 8.71
CA ILE A 168 -17.53 1.89 8.18
C ILE A 168 -18.05 2.83 9.27
N ARG A 169 -18.31 2.31 10.46
CA ARG A 169 -18.72 3.10 11.61
C ARG A 169 -17.66 4.15 11.96
N LEU A 170 -16.39 3.75 12.06
CA LEU A 170 -15.26 4.62 12.37
C LEU A 170 -15.13 5.75 11.35
N ALA A 171 -15.20 5.43 10.06
CA ALA A 171 -15.15 6.41 8.97
C ALA A 171 -16.27 7.45 9.09
N ARG A 172 -17.50 7.00 9.32
CA ARG A 172 -18.67 7.89 9.50
C ARG A 172 -18.57 8.77 10.73
N GLU A 173 -18.14 8.22 11.88
CA GLU A 173 -17.97 8.97 13.13
C GLU A 173 -16.84 10.01 13.06
N THR A 174 -15.79 9.75 12.30
CA THR A 174 -14.62 10.64 12.19
C THR A 174 -14.67 11.57 10.98
N GLY A 175 -15.61 11.34 10.06
CA GLY A 175 -15.69 12.06 8.79
C GLY A 175 -14.55 11.74 7.83
N ILE A 176 -13.82 10.64 8.03
CA ILE A 176 -12.75 10.20 7.15
C ILE A 176 -13.36 9.47 5.96
N PRO A 177 -13.00 9.82 4.71
CA PRO A 177 -13.51 9.12 3.54
C PRO A 177 -13.05 7.65 3.52
N MET A 178 -13.88 6.79 2.93
CA MET A 178 -13.60 5.37 2.73
C MET A 178 -13.10 5.11 1.32
N VAL A 179 -12.29 4.07 1.13
CA VAL A 179 -11.91 3.55 -0.20
C VAL A 179 -11.99 2.03 -0.20
N ALA A 180 -12.62 1.46 -1.22
CA ALA A 180 -12.70 0.01 -1.41
C ALA A 180 -11.53 -0.47 -2.26
N THR A 181 -10.78 -1.46 -1.76
CA THR A 181 -9.68 -2.12 -2.49
C THR A 181 -9.81 -3.63 -2.38
N ASN A 182 -9.05 -4.36 -3.20
CA ASN A 182 -9.08 -5.83 -3.15
C ASN A 182 -7.74 -6.47 -2.82
N ASP A 183 -6.71 -5.70 -2.48
CA ASP A 183 -5.38 -6.25 -2.15
C ASP A 183 -4.96 -7.37 -3.13
N ALA A 184 -5.02 -7.05 -4.44
CA ALA A 184 -4.91 -8.04 -5.50
C ALA A 184 -3.49 -8.61 -5.58
N HIS A 185 -3.35 -9.91 -5.35
CA HIS A 185 -2.10 -10.65 -5.40
C HIS A 185 -1.92 -11.47 -6.68
N TYR A 186 -2.99 -11.62 -7.46
CA TYR A 186 -2.99 -12.32 -8.74
C TYR A 186 -4.11 -11.77 -9.65
N ILE A 187 -4.06 -12.16 -10.93
CA ILE A 187 -4.89 -11.51 -11.96
C ILE A 187 -6.29 -12.11 -12.04
N THR A 188 -6.39 -13.44 -12.01
CA THR A 188 -7.67 -14.16 -12.08
C THR A 188 -7.81 -15.11 -10.91
N LYS A 189 -9.03 -15.52 -10.59
CA LYS A 189 -9.32 -16.41 -9.47
C LYS A 189 -8.57 -17.74 -9.59
N GLU A 190 -8.39 -18.25 -10.80
CA GLU A 190 -7.64 -19.49 -11.08
C GLU A 190 -6.15 -19.37 -10.77
N ASP A 191 -5.59 -18.15 -10.80
CA ASP A 191 -4.18 -17.88 -10.48
C ASP A 191 -3.85 -18.07 -8.99
N ALA A 192 -4.86 -18.25 -8.11
CA ALA A 192 -4.66 -18.52 -6.67
C ALA A 192 -3.72 -19.71 -6.41
N LYS A 193 -3.77 -20.76 -7.26
CA LYS A 193 -2.87 -21.91 -7.17
C LYS A 193 -1.41 -21.53 -7.42
N MET A 194 -1.17 -20.63 -8.37
CA MET A 194 0.19 -20.14 -8.66
C MET A 194 0.71 -19.29 -7.52
N GLN A 195 -0.14 -18.45 -6.91
CA GLN A 195 0.21 -17.70 -5.72
C GLN A 195 0.61 -18.59 -4.55
N SER A 196 -0.11 -19.69 -4.32
CA SER A 196 0.24 -20.68 -3.28
C SER A 196 1.64 -21.29 -3.51
N ILE A 197 2.03 -21.55 -4.77
CA ILE A 197 3.38 -22.02 -5.10
C ILE A 197 4.42 -20.92 -4.85
N LEU A 198 4.15 -19.68 -5.22
CA LEU A 198 5.04 -18.54 -4.97
C LEU A 198 5.29 -18.33 -3.47
N LEU A 199 4.26 -18.45 -2.64
CA LEU A 199 4.38 -18.40 -1.18
C LEU A 199 5.26 -19.53 -0.64
N CYS A 200 5.15 -20.75 -1.18
CA CYS A 200 6.02 -21.86 -0.82
C CYS A 200 7.50 -21.55 -1.15
N ILE A 201 7.78 -21.00 -2.34
CA ILE A 201 9.14 -20.60 -2.74
C ILE A 201 9.66 -19.51 -1.78
N GLN A 202 8.86 -18.50 -1.49
CA GLN A 202 9.23 -17.39 -0.62
C GLN A 202 9.56 -17.84 0.82
N THR A 203 8.83 -18.81 1.33
CA THR A 203 8.94 -19.28 2.72
C THR A 203 9.84 -20.51 2.88
N GLY A 204 10.41 -21.03 1.80
CA GLY A 204 11.24 -22.25 1.80
C GLY A 204 10.43 -23.51 2.14
N LYS A 205 9.15 -23.52 1.81
CA LYS A 205 8.23 -24.65 2.02
C LYS A 205 7.87 -25.33 0.71
N THR A 206 7.22 -26.48 0.82
CA THR A 206 6.63 -27.20 -0.31
C THR A 206 5.11 -27.19 -0.24
N ILE A 207 4.44 -27.50 -1.34
CA ILE A 207 2.97 -27.56 -1.43
C ILE A 207 2.36 -28.62 -0.48
N ASN A 208 3.16 -29.61 -0.06
CA ASN A 208 2.73 -30.70 0.81
C ASN A 208 2.95 -30.40 2.31
N ASP A 209 3.61 -29.30 2.64
CA ASP A 209 3.85 -28.93 4.05
C ASP A 209 2.55 -28.40 4.67
N VAL A 210 2.18 -28.97 5.82
CA VAL A 210 0.92 -28.64 6.52
C VAL A 210 0.96 -27.22 7.12
N ASP A 211 2.16 -26.76 7.50
CA ASP A 211 2.40 -25.46 8.11
C ASP A 211 2.87 -24.38 7.11
N ARG A 212 2.60 -24.58 5.82
CA ARG A 212 2.90 -23.58 4.79
C ARG A 212 1.99 -22.36 4.91
N MET A 213 2.52 -21.23 4.52
CA MET A 213 1.72 -20.02 4.36
C MET A 213 0.82 -20.15 3.13
N GLU A 214 -0.47 -19.92 3.30
CA GLU A 214 -1.43 -19.87 2.19
C GLU A 214 -2.53 -18.84 2.49
N PHE A 215 -3.15 -18.30 1.44
CA PHE A 215 -4.37 -17.54 1.56
C PHE A 215 -5.55 -18.50 1.84
N GLN A 216 -6.41 -18.12 2.77
CA GLN A 216 -7.57 -18.94 3.16
C GLN A 216 -8.69 -18.91 2.12
N THR A 217 -8.67 -17.91 1.23
CA THR A 217 -9.65 -17.73 0.14
C THR A 217 -8.93 -17.46 -1.18
N ASP A 218 -9.65 -17.59 -2.29
CA ASP A 218 -9.19 -17.28 -3.65
C ASP A 218 -9.69 -15.92 -4.14
N GLU A 219 -10.05 -15.02 -3.21
CA GLU A 219 -10.69 -13.73 -3.50
C GLU A 219 -9.70 -12.57 -3.73
N PHE A 220 -8.38 -12.80 -3.64
CA PHE A 220 -7.33 -11.79 -3.83
C PHE A 220 -6.96 -11.56 -5.31
N TYR A 221 -7.92 -11.69 -6.22
CA TYR A 221 -7.73 -11.47 -7.65
C TYR A 221 -8.16 -10.06 -8.06
N LEU A 222 -7.79 -9.68 -9.29
CA LEU A 222 -8.15 -8.40 -9.88
C LEU A 222 -9.63 -8.43 -10.28
N LYS A 223 -10.50 -7.91 -9.40
CA LYS A 223 -11.95 -7.86 -9.56
C LYS A 223 -12.36 -6.77 -10.56
N SER A 224 -13.47 -7.01 -11.24
CA SER A 224 -14.11 -6.00 -12.10
C SER A 224 -14.78 -4.90 -11.27
N THR A 225 -15.14 -3.81 -11.94
CA THR A 225 -15.88 -2.71 -11.32
C THR A 225 -17.21 -3.19 -10.75
N ASP A 226 -17.95 -4.00 -11.51
CA ASP A 226 -19.25 -4.53 -11.06
C ASP A 226 -19.10 -5.42 -9.83
N GLU A 227 -18.11 -6.34 -9.81
CA GLU A 227 -17.82 -7.18 -8.65
C GLU A 227 -17.50 -6.34 -7.39
N MET A 228 -16.74 -5.26 -7.54
CA MET A 228 -16.42 -4.37 -6.42
C MET A 228 -17.64 -3.57 -5.94
N TYR A 229 -18.49 -3.07 -6.85
CA TYR A 229 -19.73 -2.39 -6.47
C TYR A 229 -20.74 -3.33 -5.82
N ASP A 230 -20.83 -4.58 -6.26
CA ASP A 230 -21.68 -5.58 -5.62
C ASP A 230 -21.18 -5.89 -4.20
N LEU A 231 -19.86 -6.08 -4.03
CA LEU A 231 -19.23 -6.39 -2.75
C LEU A 231 -19.39 -5.24 -1.73
N PHE A 232 -19.27 -3.99 -2.17
CA PHE A 232 -19.39 -2.80 -1.33
C PHE A 232 -20.69 -2.01 -1.57
N SER A 233 -21.78 -2.71 -1.94
CA SER A 233 -23.08 -2.08 -2.25
C SER A 233 -23.65 -1.25 -1.09
N MET A 234 -23.26 -1.54 0.17
CA MET A 234 -23.66 -0.78 1.35
C MET A 234 -22.91 0.56 1.51
N VAL A 235 -21.81 0.78 0.77
CA VAL A 235 -20.96 1.98 0.80
C VAL A 235 -20.38 2.27 -0.59
N PRO A 236 -21.20 2.48 -1.63
CA PRO A 236 -20.74 2.64 -3.02
C PRO A 236 -19.76 3.82 -3.18
N GLU A 237 -19.83 4.82 -2.31
CA GLU A 237 -18.89 5.93 -2.27
C GLU A 237 -17.44 5.50 -2.05
N ALA A 238 -17.22 4.34 -1.43
CA ALA A 238 -15.87 3.79 -1.24
C ALA A 238 -15.26 3.33 -2.59
N CYS A 239 -16.07 2.80 -3.50
CA CYS A 239 -15.65 2.49 -4.87
C CYS A 239 -15.44 3.77 -5.69
N GLU A 240 -16.33 4.77 -5.58
CA GLU A 240 -16.20 6.06 -6.28
C GLU A 240 -14.92 6.80 -5.88
N ASN A 241 -14.49 6.70 -4.62
CA ASN A 241 -13.29 7.34 -4.12
C ASN A 241 -12.00 6.80 -4.76
N THR A 242 -11.99 5.60 -5.35
CA THR A 242 -10.86 5.10 -6.13
C THR A 242 -10.57 6.00 -7.33
N ASN A 243 -11.61 6.51 -8.01
CA ASN A 243 -11.47 7.45 -9.12
C ASN A 243 -10.90 8.79 -8.63
N LYS A 244 -11.38 9.31 -7.49
CA LYS A 244 -10.88 10.58 -6.92
C LYS A 244 -9.40 10.46 -6.55
N ILE A 245 -8.97 9.33 -5.99
CA ILE A 245 -7.57 9.05 -5.71
C ILE A 245 -6.77 8.99 -7.00
N ALA A 246 -7.27 8.29 -8.01
CA ALA A 246 -6.62 8.19 -9.31
C ALA A 246 -6.45 9.58 -9.98
N GLU A 247 -7.44 10.47 -9.88
CA GLU A 247 -7.37 11.84 -10.39
C GLU A 247 -6.30 12.67 -9.67
N GLN A 248 -6.12 12.47 -8.37
CA GLN A 248 -5.13 13.19 -7.56
C GLN A 248 -3.68 12.72 -7.79
N CYS A 249 -3.48 11.46 -8.19
CA CYS A 249 -2.15 10.88 -8.40
C CYS A 249 -1.65 11.19 -9.82
N ASN A 250 -0.72 12.17 -9.95
CA ASN A 250 -0.24 12.67 -11.24
C ASN A 250 1.30 12.70 -11.30
N PHE A 251 1.95 11.72 -10.69
CA PHE A 251 3.40 11.55 -10.79
C PHE A 251 3.77 10.88 -12.11
N GLU A 252 4.81 11.39 -12.77
CA GLU A 252 5.43 10.80 -13.97
C GLU A 252 6.94 10.74 -13.83
N PHE A 253 7.55 9.65 -14.35
CA PHE A 253 9.00 9.57 -14.44
C PHE A 253 9.50 10.42 -15.60
N THR A 254 10.59 11.15 -15.37
CA THR A 254 11.35 11.85 -16.43
C THR A 254 12.54 10.98 -16.82
N PHE A 255 12.55 10.52 -18.08
CA PHE A 255 13.64 9.72 -18.64
C PHE A 255 14.54 10.56 -19.55
N GLY A 256 15.76 10.07 -19.82
CA GLY A 256 16.71 10.69 -20.74
C GLY A 256 17.55 11.84 -20.16
N GLU A 257 17.33 12.21 -18.91
CA GLU A 257 18.18 13.18 -18.20
C GLU A 257 19.32 12.46 -17.49
N THR A 258 20.55 12.76 -17.88
CA THR A 258 21.74 12.24 -17.17
C THR A 258 21.92 13.01 -15.87
N LYS A 259 21.73 12.35 -14.75
CA LYS A 259 21.96 12.90 -13.40
C LYS A 259 23.26 12.32 -12.85
N LEU A 260 24.35 13.11 -12.92
CA LEU A 260 25.61 12.71 -12.29
C LEU A 260 25.51 12.93 -10.77
N PRO A 261 26.03 11.99 -9.94
CA PRO A 261 26.11 12.20 -8.50
C PRO A 261 27.05 13.38 -8.21
N TYR A 262 26.61 14.24 -7.28
CA TYR A 262 27.47 15.34 -6.83
C TYR A 262 28.65 14.75 -6.03
N PHE A 263 29.85 15.04 -6.49
CA PHE A 263 31.08 14.73 -5.79
C PHE A 263 31.70 16.03 -5.27
N LYS A 264 31.87 16.15 -3.96
CA LYS A 264 32.62 17.26 -3.37
C LYS A 264 34.12 16.93 -3.39
N ALA A 265 34.86 17.65 -4.20
CA ALA A 265 36.30 17.48 -4.26
C ALA A 265 36.94 17.76 -2.88
N PRO A 266 38.10 17.11 -2.55
CA PRO A 266 38.88 17.46 -1.37
C PRO A 266 39.26 18.94 -1.37
N ASP A 267 39.48 19.50 -0.17
CA ASP A 267 39.76 20.93 0.01
C ASP A 267 40.86 21.43 -0.94
N GLY A 268 40.56 22.48 -1.69
CA GLY A 268 41.49 23.12 -2.64
C GLY A 268 41.42 22.59 -4.08
N MET A 269 40.60 21.63 -4.38
CA MET A 269 40.33 21.19 -5.76
C MET A 269 39.02 21.75 -6.28
N GLU A 270 39.02 22.29 -7.50
CA GLU A 270 37.78 22.63 -8.22
C GLU A 270 37.27 21.38 -8.94
N ASN A 271 35.95 21.18 -8.92
CA ASN A 271 35.33 20.18 -9.79
C ASN A 271 35.52 20.67 -11.24
N GLN A 272 36.16 19.90 -12.07
CA GLN A 272 36.20 20.17 -13.50
C GLN A 272 34.79 19.90 -14.06
N GLU A 273 34.23 20.86 -14.80
CA GLU A 273 32.97 20.74 -15.54
C GLU A 273 33.01 19.64 -16.59
#